data_52a5ca156b3cd2ebdf3a795f21ade06c
#
_entry.id   52a5ca156b3cd2ebdf3a795f21ade06c
#
_cell.length_a   1.000
_cell.length_b   1.000
_cell.length_c   1.000
_cell.angle_alpha   90.00
_cell.angle_beta   90.00
_cell.angle_gamma   90.00
#
_symmetry.space_group_name_H-M   'P 1'
#
loop_
_entity.id
_entity.type
_entity.pdbx_description
1 polymer ?
#
loop_
_entity_poly.entity_id
_entity_poly.type
_entity_poly.pdbx_seq_one_letter_code
_entity_poly.pdbx_strand_id
1 'polypeptide(L)'
;KLVEIARKEGAVAICHGATGKGNDQIRFELGITALAPDIKIIAPWRMTDLWKMESREDEIAYCKAHGIDLPFDASHSYSRDRNLWHISHEGLELEDPSCEPNYEHLLVLGVTPEKAPDAGEYVTMTFEKGVPTSINGQQMKVSEIIMKLNELGAKHGIGICDIVENRVVGMKSRGVYETPGGTILYEAHQQLEELVLDRATTEVKKDMGNKLSQVVYEGKWFTPLREAIQAFVESTQEYVTGEVKFKLYKGNIIKAGTTSPYSLYNESLASFTTGDLYDHHDADGFINLFGLPLKVRAMKLQEVKSNKK
;
A
#
# COMPACT_ATOMS: atom_id res chain seq x y z
N LYS A 1 1.50 -7.90 -20.95
CA LYS A 1 2.55 -7.89 -21.98
C LYS A 1 3.05 -9.28 -22.34
N LEU A 2 3.37 -10.17 -21.39
CA LEU A 2 3.82 -11.53 -21.71
C LEU A 2 2.83 -12.27 -22.63
N VAL A 3 1.53 -12.24 -22.31
CA VAL A 3 0.49 -12.85 -23.13
C VAL A 3 0.39 -12.20 -24.51
N GLU A 4 0.47 -10.87 -24.62
CA GLU A 4 0.46 -10.16 -25.90
C GLU A 4 1.64 -10.61 -26.80
N ILE A 5 2.83 -10.73 -26.22
CA ILE A 5 4.03 -11.20 -26.94
C ILE A 5 3.87 -12.65 -27.33
N ALA A 6 3.42 -13.52 -26.41
CA ALA A 6 3.20 -14.94 -26.70
C ALA A 6 2.22 -15.14 -27.87
N ARG A 7 1.11 -14.39 -27.88
CA ARG A 7 0.13 -14.41 -28.98
C ARG A 7 0.74 -13.94 -30.30
N LYS A 8 1.49 -12.83 -30.25
CA LYS A 8 2.17 -12.28 -31.44
C LYS A 8 3.18 -13.25 -32.05
N GLU A 9 3.95 -13.92 -31.21
CA GLU A 9 5.00 -14.86 -31.64
C GLU A 9 4.47 -16.30 -31.87
N GLY A 10 3.16 -16.55 -31.65
CA GLY A 10 2.58 -17.89 -31.79
C GLY A 10 3.09 -18.89 -30.76
N ALA A 11 3.52 -18.41 -29.59
CA ALA A 11 4.05 -19.25 -28.54
C ALA A 11 2.94 -20.12 -27.90
N VAL A 12 3.25 -21.38 -27.67
CA VAL A 12 2.34 -22.36 -27.05
C VAL A 12 2.50 -22.44 -25.54
N ALA A 13 3.53 -21.81 -24.99
CA ALA A 13 3.84 -21.78 -23.56
C ALA A 13 4.51 -20.46 -23.15
N ILE A 14 4.35 -20.09 -21.87
CA ILE A 14 5.11 -19.02 -21.22
C ILE A 14 5.91 -19.65 -20.09
N CYS A 15 7.20 -19.34 -20.04
CA CYS A 15 8.11 -19.76 -18.97
C CYS A 15 8.38 -18.58 -18.03
N HIS A 16 8.42 -18.85 -16.72
CA HIS A 16 8.84 -17.87 -15.71
C HIS A 16 9.79 -18.49 -14.68
N GLY A 17 10.69 -17.65 -14.15
CA GLY A 17 11.68 -18.04 -13.15
C GLY A 17 11.27 -17.77 -11.69
N ALA A 18 9.99 -17.53 -11.40
CA ALA A 18 9.55 -17.33 -10.04
C ALA A 18 9.73 -18.59 -9.20
N THR A 19 10.30 -18.43 -8.00
CA THR A 19 10.58 -19.56 -7.09
C THR A 19 9.29 -20.15 -6.53
N GLY A 20 9.32 -21.43 -6.14
CA GLY A 20 8.18 -22.11 -5.53
C GLY A 20 7.75 -21.55 -4.16
N LYS A 21 8.57 -20.70 -3.56
CA LYS A 21 8.33 -20.06 -2.23
C LYS A 21 7.76 -18.64 -2.32
N GLY A 22 7.86 -17.99 -3.50
CA GLY A 22 7.42 -16.61 -3.71
C GLY A 22 5.96 -16.49 -4.14
N ASN A 23 5.38 -15.30 -3.94
CA ASN A 23 4.02 -14.99 -4.41
C ASN A 23 3.97 -14.77 -5.92
N ASP A 24 5.08 -14.43 -6.56
CA ASP A 24 5.12 -14.03 -7.97
C ASP A 24 4.68 -15.13 -8.93
N GLN A 25 4.96 -16.40 -8.61
CA GLN A 25 4.45 -17.52 -9.38
C GLN A 25 2.91 -17.47 -9.48
N ILE A 26 2.21 -17.16 -8.40
CA ILE A 26 0.75 -17.08 -8.37
C ILE A 26 0.28 -15.91 -9.23
N ARG A 27 0.91 -14.76 -9.11
CA ARG A 27 0.55 -13.54 -9.86
C ARG A 27 0.75 -13.71 -11.35
N PHE A 28 1.87 -14.32 -11.79
CA PHE A 28 2.10 -14.60 -13.19
C PHE A 28 1.08 -15.61 -13.73
N GLU A 29 0.89 -16.73 -13.05
CA GLU A 29 0.07 -17.81 -13.54
C GLU A 29 -1.42 -17.46 -13.57
N LEU A 30 -1.96 -16.84 -12.52
CA LEU A 30 -3.35 -16.40 -12.52
C LEU A 30 -3.60 -15.33 -13.60
N GLY A 31 -2.64 -14.40 -13.81
CA GLY A 31 -2.73 -13.42 -14.89
C GLY A 31 -2.70 -14.06 -16.28
N ILE A 32 -1.82 -15.03 -16.51
CA ILE A 32 -1.74 -15.76 -17.77
C ILE A 32 -3.02 -16.57 -18.00
N THR A 33 -3.47 -17.32 -16.99
CA THR A 33 -4.68 -18.14 -17.08
C THR A 33 -5.92 -17.32 -17.38
N ALA A 34 -6.05 -16.14 -16.76
CA ALA A 34 -7.18 -15.24 -17.01
C ALA A 34 -7.22 -14.67 -18.43
N LEU A 35 -6.05 -14.42 -19.04
CA LEU A 35 -5.93 -13.79 -20.36
C LEU A 35 -5.73 -14.78 -21.49
N ALA A 36 -5.17 -15.96 -21.22
CA ALA A 36 -4.82 -16.97 -22.22
C ALA A 36 -4.85 -18.39 -21.62
N PRO A 37 -6.03 -18.96 -21.35
CA PRO A 37 -6.19 -20.26 -20.70
C PRO A 37 -5.66 -21.44 -21.51
N ASP A 38 -5.41 -21.25 -22.80
CA ASP A 38 -4.86 -22.24 -23.73
C ASP A 38 -3.30 -22.27 -23.75
N ILE A 39 -2.64 -21.23 -23.22
CA ILE A 39 -1.18 -21.17 -23.15
C ILE A 39 -0.70 -21.99 -21.94
N LYS A 40 0.24 -22.90 -22.19
CA LYS A 40 0.87 -23.69 -21.12
C LYS A 40 1.82 -22.83 -20.29
N ILE A 41 1.92 -23.16 -19.00
CA ILE A 41 2.87 -22.52 -18.10
C ILE A 41 4.04 -23.47 -17.84
N ILE A 42 5.26 -22.95 -17.97
CA ILE A 42 6.50 -23.65 -17.62
C ILE A 42 7.10 -22.93 -16.42
N ALA A 43 7.10 -23.60 -15.25
CA ALA A 43 7.63 -23.11 -14.00
C ALA A 43 8.76 -24.02 -13.49
N PRO A 44 10.01 -23.86 -13.92
CA PRO A 44 11.11 -24.80 -13.69
C PRO A 44 11.32 -25.14 -12.21
N TRP A 45 11.20 -24.17 -11.31
CA TRP A 45 11.33 -24.39 -9.86
C TRP A 45 10.37 -25.41 -9.25
N ARG A 46 9.30 -25.77 -9.99
CA ARG A 46 8.33 -26.82 -9.59
C ARG A 46 8.42 -28.07 -10.46
N MET A 47 9.35 -28.08 -11.43
CA MET A 47 9.57 -29.19 -12.37
C MET A 47 10.83 -29.95 -11.99
N THR A 48 10.83 -30.60 -10.83
CA THR A 48 12.01 -31.22 -10.20
C THR A 48 12.64 -32.33 -11.05
N ASP A 49 11.91 -32.94 -11.97
CA ASP A 49 12.43 -33.90 -12.91
C ASP A 49 13.36 -33.28 -13.99
N LEU A 50 13.12 -32.01 -14.32
CA LEU A 50 13.87 -31.27 -15.35
C LEU A 50 14.84 -30.27 -14.74
N TRP A 51 14.56 -29.73 -13.59
CA TRP A 51 15.30 -28.67 -12.93
C TRP A 51 15.78 -29.13 -11.56
N LYS A 52 17.10 -29.15 -11.36
CA LYS A 52 17.74 -29.70 -10.15
C LYS A 52 18.35 -28.65 -9.23
N MET A 53 18.15 -27.37 -9.51
CA MET A 53 18.58 -26.30 -8.60
C MET A 53 17.57 -26.12 -7.50
N GLU A 54 18.01 -26.10 -6.25
CA GLU A 54 17.17 -26.02 -5.06
C GLU A 54 17.42 -24.73 -4.28
N SER A 55 18.56 -24.07 -4.55
CA SER A 55 19.01 -22.90 -3.80
C SER A 55 19.64 -21.84 -4.69
N ARG A 56 19.85 -20.66 -4.13
CA ARG A 56 20.58 -19.55 -4.76
C ARG A 56 22.07 -19.92 -4.94
N GLU A 57 22.62 -20.69 -4.05
CA GLU A 57 23.99 -21.21 -4.11
C GLU A 57 24.18 -22.09 -5.35
N ASP A 58 23.19 -22.93 -5.68
CA ASP A 58 23.22 -23.76 -6.87
C ASP A 58 23.20 -22.92 -8.15
N GLU A 59 22.39 -21.84 -8.16
CA GLU A 59 22.35 -20.90 -9.28
C GLU A 59 23.70 -20.20 -9.48
N ILE A 60 24.33 -19.74 -8.38
CA ILE A 60 25.65 -19.12 -8.40
C ILE A 60 26.71 -20.09 -8.93
N ALA A 61 26.69 -21.33 -8.43
CA ALA A 61 27.60 -22.37 -8.89
C ALA A 61 27.42 -22.66 -10.38
N TYR A 62 26.18 -22.71 -10.83
CA TYR A 62 25.84 -22.86 -12.25
C TYR A 62 26.37 -21.70 -13.10
N CYS A 63 26.15 -20.47 -12.69
CA CYS A 63 26.64 -19.27 -13.37
C CYS A 63 28.17 -19.31 -13.51
N LYS A 64 28.89 -19.64 -12.43
CA LYS A 64 30.35 -19.80 -12.45
C LYS A 64 30.80 -20.89 -13.42
N ALA A 65 30.15 -22.05 -13.41
CA ALA A 65 30.49 -23.18 -14.28
C ALA A 65 30.27 -22.88 -15.76
N HIS A 66 29.35 -21.96 -16.08
CA HIS A 66 29.00 -21.63 -17.48
C HIS A 66 29.52 -20.25 -17.92
N GLY A 67 30.39 -19.60 -17.12
CA GLY A 67 30.99 -18.30 -17.47
C GLY A 67 29.96 -17.16 -17.57
N ILE A 68 28.89 -17.25 -16.79
CA ILE A 68 27.87 -16.18 -16.67
C ILE A 68 28.31 -15.24 -15.56
N ASP A 69 28.63 -14.00 -15.92
CA ASP A 69 28.99 -12.97 -14.95
C ASP A 69 27.80 -12.51 -14.15
N LEU A 70 27.92 -12.49 -12.83
CA LEU A 70 26.91 -11.93 -11.93
C LEU A 70 27.28 -10.49 -11.57
N PRO A 71 26.33 -9.53 -11.69
CA PRO A 71 26.60 -8.10 -11.46
C PRO A 71 26.71 -7.73 -9.97
N PHE A 72 26.78 -8.72 -9.07
CA PHE A 72 26.79 -8.51 -7.62
C PHE A 72 27.59 -9.59 -6.89
N ASP A 73 28.12 -9.27 -5.73
CA ASP A 73 28.67 -10.26 -4.80
C ASP A 73 27.52 -11.04 -4.15
N ALA A 74 27.34 -12.26 -4.63
CA ALA A 74 26.25 -13.12 -4.26
C ALA A 74 26.27 -13.61 -2.79
N SER A 75 27.41 -13.52 -2.13
CA SER A 75 27.60 -14.04 -0.76
C SER A 75 27.09 -13.11 0.34
N HIS A 76 26.82 -11.82 0.02
CA HIS A 76 26.45 -10.79 1.01
C HIS A 76 25.39 -9.82 0.50
N SER A 77 24.49 -10.25 -0.38
CA SER A 77 23.46 -9.36 -0.93
C SER A 77 22.05 -9.75 -0.52
N TYR A 78 21.27 -8.76 -0.07
CA TYR A 78 19.83 -8.91 0.08
C TYR A 78 19.17 -9.27 -1.25
N SER A 79 18.09 -10.04 -1.20
CA SER A 79 17.18 -10.14 -2.32
C SER A 79 16.40 -8.84 -2.43
N ARG A 80 16.38 -8.23 -3.62
CA ARG A 80 15.77 -6.91 -3.85
C ARG A 80 14.90 -6.92 -5.08
N ASP A 81 13.67 -6.42 -4.93
CA ASP A 81 12.77 -6.11 -6.03
C ASP A 81 12.49 -4.61 -6.04
N ARG A 82 12.73 -3.96 -7.19
CA ARG A 82 12.58 -2.52 -7.33
C ARG A 82 11.62 -2.15 -8.45
N ASN A 83 10.74 -1.21 -8.16
CA ASN A 83 9.91 -0.54 -9.16
C ASN A 83 9.80 0.98 -8.84
N LEU A 84 8.93 1.69 -9.56
CA LEU A 84 8.72 3.12 -9.34
C LEU A 84 8.18 3.44 -7.92
N TRP A 85 7.40 2.50 -7.34
CA TRP A 85 6.71 2.69 -6.07
C TRP A 85 7.57 2.38 -4.86
N HIS A 86 8.37 1.31 -4.91
CA HIS A 86 9.16 0.85 -3.76
C HIS A 86 10.37 0.01 -4.16
N ILE A 87 11.20 -0.27 -3.17
CA ILE A 87 12.18 -1.35 -3.18
C ILE A 87 11.97 -2.23 -1.96
N SER A 88 11.96 -3.54 -2.15
CA SER A 88 11.94 -4.54 -1.08
C SER A 88 13.34 -5.07 -0.80
N HIS A 89 13.59 -5.47 0.44
CA HIS A 89 14.81 -6.13 0.90
C HIS A 89 14.42 -7.36 1.70
N GLU A 90 14.95 -8.53 1.33
CA GLU A 90 14.73 -9.81 2.00
C GLU A 90 16.06 -10.56 2.14
N GLY A 91 16.11 -11.52 3.05
CA GLY A 91 17.28 -12.38 3.28
C GLY A 91 18.26 -11.86 4.33
N LEU A 92 19.39 -12.55 4.50
CA LEU A 92 20.42 -12.28 5.50
C LEU A 92 19.81 -12.24 6.92
N GLU A 93 20.17 -11.24 7.74
CA GLU A 93 19.66 -11.08 9.10
C GLU A 93 18.15 -10.90 9.20
N LEU A 94 17.48 -10.53 8.09
CA LEU A 94 16.01 -10.39 8.06
C LEU A 94 15.29 -11.74 8.15
N GLU A 95 15.98 -12.87 7.90
CA GLU A 95 15.40 -14.20 8.07
C GLU A 95 15.15 -14.57 9.53
N ASP A 96 15.83 -13.89 10.46
CA ASP A 96 15.59 -14.00 11.90
C ASP A 96 14.82 -12.77 12.40
N PRO A 97 13.52 -12.92 12.77
CA PRO A 97 12.73 -11.80 13.27
C PRO A 97 13.24 -11.18 14.59
N SER A 98 14.15 -11.85 15.28
CA SER A 98 14.77 -11.32 16.51
C SER A 98 15.97 -10.39 16.24
N CYS A 99 16.47 -10.37 15.00
CA CYS A 99 17.59 -9.54 14.59
C CYS A 99 17.11 -8.14 14.16
N GLU A 100 17.81 -7.11 14.59
CA GLU A 100 17.64 -5.74 14.08
C GLU A 100 18.18 -5.65 12.65
N PRO A 101 17.43 -5.02 11.69
CA PRO A 101 17.93 -4.78 10.35
C PRO A 101 19.16 -3.87 10.36
N ASN A 102 20.16 -4.20 9.56
CA ASN A 102 21.30 -3.32 9.37
C ASN A 102 20.98 -2.24 8.34
N TYR A 103 20.25 -1.21 8.78
CA TYR A 103 19.79 -0.11 7.90
C TYR A 103 20.91 0.62 7.15
N GLU A 104 22.14 0.62 7.66
CA GLU A 104 23.28 1.26 6.97
C GLU A 104 23.64 0.57 5.64
N HIS A 105 23.54 -0.77 5.62
CA HIS A 105 23.84 -1.57 4.44
C HIS A 105 22.59 -1.94 3.64
N LEU A 106 21.42 -1.87 4.26
CA LEU A 106 20.16 -2.28 3.68
C LEU A 106 19.59 -1.19 2.78
N LEU A 107 19.50 0.07 3.26
CA LEU A 107 18.84 1.15 2.57
C LEU A 107 19.55 1.53 1.27
N VAL A 108 18.75 1.72 0.20
CA VAL A 108 19.22 2.06 -1.15
C VAL A 108 18.65 3.39 -1.64
N LEU A 109 17.41 3.70 -1.24
CA LEU A 109 16.72 4.92 -1.71
C LEU A 109 16.98 6.09 -0.77
N GLY A 110 16.98 5.87 0.53
CA GLY A 110 16.95 6.92 1.52
C GLY A 110 17.93 6.72 2.68
N VAL A 111 17.68 7.47 3.72
CA VAL A 111 18.42 7.44 4.98
C VAL A 111 17.49 7.13 6.14
N THR A 112 18.04 6.69 7.27
CA THR A 112 17.25 6.56 8.50
C THR A 112 16.80 7.94 9.02
N PRO A 113 15.74 8.02 9.85
CA PRO A 113 15.30 9.28 10.45
C PRO A 113 16.40 10.03 11.22
N GLU A 114 17.32 9.30 11.86
CA GLU A 114 18.45 9.87 12.60
C GLU A 114 19.44 10.60 11.69
N LYS A 115 19.63 10.09 10.46
CA LYS A 115 20.55 10.67 9.46
C LYS A 115 19.89 11.73 8.58
N ALA A 116 18.54 11.88 8.70
CA ALA A 116 17.81 12.90 7.94
C ALA A 116 18.12 14.32 8.42
N PRO A 117 17.98 15.34 7.54
CA PRO A 117 18.24 16.74 7.89
C PRO A 117 17.47 17.23 9.12
N ASP A 118 18.10 18.09 9.94
CA ASP A 118 17.47 18.72 11.10
C ASP A 118 16.45 19.80 10.71
N ALA A 119 16.50 20.29 9.47
CA ALA A 119 15.51 21.21 8.92
C ALA A 119 14.41 20.45 8.19
N GLY A 120 13.15 20.65 8.61
CA GLY A 120 12.00 20.11 7.89
C GLY A 120 11.71 20.85 6.59
N GLU A 121 11.10 20.18 5.62
CA GLU A 121 10.78 20.73 4.30
C GLU A 121 9.27 20.73 4.07
N TYR A 122 8.69 21.88 3.69
CA TYR A 122 7.28 21.99 3.34
C TYR A 122 7.06 21.57 1.90
N VAL A 123 6.00 20.80 1.69
CA VAL A 123 5.56 20.35 0.37
C VAL A 123 4.07 20.61 0.26
N THR A 124 3.65 21.10 -0.90
CA THR A 124 2.25 21.29 -1.27
C THR A 124 1.93 20.40 -2.45
N MET A 125 0.83 19.65 -2.39
CA MET A 125 0.33 18.80 -3.48
C MET A 125 -1.07 19.21 -3.87
N THR A 126 -1.35 19.23 -5.17
CA THR A 126 -2.69 19.44 -5.70
C THR A 126 -3.25 18.13 -6.26
N PHE A 127 -4.52 17.90 -6.00
CA PHE A 127 -5.26 16.75 -6.51
C PHE A 127 -6.49 17.21 -7.30
N GLU A 128 -6.80 16.48 -8.36
CA GLU A 128 -8.04 16.61 -9.12
C GLU A 128 -8.69 15.23 -9.26
N LYS A 129 -9.92 15.08 -8.73
CA LYS A 129 -10.65 13.80 -8.71
C LYS A 129 -9.81 12.62 -8.19
N GLY A 130 -9.10 12.84 -7.08
CA GLY A 130 -8.23 11.84 -6.44
C GLY A 130 -6.87 11.64 -7.12
N VAL A 131 -6.61 12.26 -8.27
CA VAL A 131 -5.36 12.13 -9.01
C VAL A 131 -4.42 13.29 -8.65
N PRO A 132 -3.17 13.04 -8.24
CA PRO A 132 -2.21 14.10 -7.98
C PRO A 132 -1.78 14.77 -9.30
N THR A 133 -1.78 16.10 -9.33
CA THR A 133 -1.50 16.89 -10.55
C THR A 133 -0.30 17.79 -10.42
N SER A 134 0.09 18.21 -9.20
CA SER A 134 1.24 19.09 -9.02
C SER A 134 1.96 18.89 -7.68
N ILE A 135 3.23 19.32 -7.63
CA ILE A 135 4.02 19.49 -6.41
C ILE A 135 4.53 20.92 -6.41
N ASN A 136 4.30 21.65 -5.30
CA ASN A 136 4.73 23.05 -5.10
C ASN A 136 4.33 23.97 -6.28
N GLY A 137 3.12 23.76 -6.82
CA GLY A 137 2.58 24.51 -7.95
C GLY A 137 3.10 24.11 -9.34
N GLN A 138 4.05 23.18 -9.41
CA GLN A 138 4.55 22.67 -10.69
C GLN A 138 3.70 21.47 -11.15
N GLN A 139 3.05 21.60 -12.29
CA GLN A 139 2.28 20.51 -12.93
C GLN A 139 3.22 19.42 -13.43
N MET A 140 2.87 18.16 -13.17
CA MET A 140 3.68 16.99 -13.52
C MET A 140 2.80 15.81 -13.86
N LYS A 141 3.35 14.83 -14.60
CA LYS A 141 2.73 13.51 -14.74
C LYS A 141 2.79 12.76 -13.41
N VAL A 142 1.83 11.86 -13.16
CA VAL A 142 1.79 11.06 -11.93
C VAL A 142 3.12 10.31 -11.67
N SER A 143 3.73 9.76 -12.71
CA SER A 143 5.04 9.09 -12.58
C SER A 143 6.16 10.04 -12.13
N GLU A 144 6.17 11.27 -12.62
CA GLU A 144 7.14 12.31 -12.23
C GLU A 144 6.90 12.78 -10.79
N ILE A 145 5.63 12.89 -10.39
CA ILE A 145 5.23 13.17 -9.00
C ILE A 145 5.78 12.10 -8.07
N ILE A 146 5.58 10.82 -8.40
CA ILE A 146 6.09 9.70 -7.57
C ILE A 146 7.61 9.76 -7.47
N MET A 147 8.33 9.97 -8.57
CA MET A 147 9.79 10.12 -8.57
C MET A 147 10.23 11.28 -7.68
N LYS A 148 9.56 12.43 -7.79
CA LYS A 148 9.91 13.61 -6.98
C LYS A 148 9.63 13.39 -5.50
N LEU A 149 8.52 12.73 -5.17
CA LEU A 149 8.20 12.36 -3.79
C LEU A 149 9.17 11.30 -3.24
N ASN A 150 9.65 10.37 -4.08
CA ASN A 150 10.70 9.43 -3.69
C ASN A 150 11.98 10.17 -3.28
N GLU A 151 12.43 11.17 -4.03
CA GLU A 151 13.60 11.99 -3.67
C GLU A 151 13.39 12.72 -2.34
N LEU A 152 12.24 13.38 -2.18
CA LEU A 152 11.91 14.14 -0.97
C LEU A 152 11.77 13.24 0.25
N GLY A 153 11.03 12.15 0.12
CA GLY A 153 10.81 11.20 1.22
C GLY A 153 12.09 10.48 1.63
N ALA A 154 12.89 10.05 0.67
CA ALA A 154 14.19 9.42 0.90
C ALA A 154 15.15 10.33 1.69
N LYS A 155 15.22 11.61 1.31
CA LYS A 155 16.00 12.65 2.00
C LYS A 155 15.60 12.78 3.47
N HIS A 156 14.32 12.67 3.78
CA HIS A 156 13.76 12.86 5.11
C HIS A 156 13.53 11.56 5.90
N GLY A 157 14.02 10.41 5.43
CA GLY A 157 13.91 9.12 6.12
C GLY A 157 12.48 8.58 6.19
N ILE A 158 11.63 8.92 5.20
CA ILE A 158 10.21 8.54 5.15
C ILE A 158 10.04 7.23 4.39
N GLY A 159 9.10 6.40 4.83
CA GLY A 159 8.64 5.24 4.09
C GLY A 159 9.46 3.98 4.30
N ILE A 160 10.23 3.89 5.38
CA ILE A 160 10.90 2.66 5.80
C ILE A 160 9.91 1.83 6.61
N CYS A 161 9.67 0.58 6.21
CA CYS A 161 8.73 -0.31 6.86
C CYS A 161 9.29 -1.73 6.96
N ASP A 162 9.40 -2.26 8.20
CA ASP A 162 9.78 -3.63 8.49
C ASP A 162 8.51 -4.45 8.74
N ILE A 163 8.25 -5.45 7.91
CA ILE A 163 7.00 -6.21 7.91
C ILE A 163 7.26 -7.70 7.96
N VAL A 164 6.57 -8.39 8.87
CA VAL A 164 6.39 -9.85 8.80
C VAL A 164 5.06 -10.13 8.13
N GLU A 165 5.10 -10.49 6.86
CA GLU A 165 3.92 -10.76 6.04
C GLU A 165 3.48 -12.23 6.07
N ASN A 166 2.25 -12.49 5.61
CA ASN A 166 1.75 -13.82 5.31
C ASN A 166 1.71 -14.01 3.80
N ARG A 167 2.63 -14.80 3.25
CA ARG A 167 2.61 -15.11 1.81
C ARG A 167 1.35 -15.88 1.42
N VAL A 168 0.89 -15.70 0.20
CA VAL A 168 -0.29 -16.42 -0.34
C VAL A 168 -0.08 -17.94 -0.27
N VAL A 169 1.14 -18.41 -0.41
CA VAL A 169 1.54 -19.82 -0.28
C VAL A 169 1.54 -20.32 1.18
N GLY A 170 1.15 -19.50 2.15
CA GLY A 170 0.88 -19.91 3.55
C GLY A 170 2.03 -19.74 4.53
N MET A 171 3.24 -19.38 4.09
CA MET A 171 4.37 -19.13 5.00
C MET A 171 4.48 -17.66 5.38
N LYS A 172 5.10 -17.40 6.54
CA LYS A 172 5.52 -16.05 6.92
C LYS A 172 6.86 -15.71 6.26
N SER A 173 7.02 -14.43 5.92
CA SER A 173 8.27 -13.87 5.43
C SER A 173 8.47 -12.49 6.00
N ARG A 174 9.72 -12.09 6.27
CA ARG A 174 10.04 -10.74 6.71
C ARG A 174 10.75 -10.00 5.58
N GLY A 175 10.35 -8.77 5.37
CA GLY A 175 11.01 -7.86 4.44
C GLY A 175 11.02 -6.44 4.97
N VAL A 176 12.06 -5.69 4.61
CA VAL A 176 12.11 -4.25 4.82
C VAL A 176 11.85 -3.57 3.48
N TYR A 177 10.97 -2.58 3.50
CA TYR A 177 10.53 -1.86 2.31
C TYR A 177 10.90 -0.39 2.44
N GLU A 178 11.40 0.19 1.36
CA GLU A 178 11.52 1.64 1.21
C GLU A 178 10.46 2.11 0.21
N THR A 179 9.48 2.85 0.70
CA THR A 179 8.35 3.37 -0.11
C THR A 179 8.17 4.87 0.15
N PRO A 180 9.21 5.69 -0.03
CA PRO A 180 9.19 7.08 0.42
C PRO A 180 8.10 7.92 -0.27
N GLY A 181 8.04 7.93 -1.58
CA GLY A 181 7.04 8.69 -2.34
C GLY A 181 5.64 8.14 -2.19
N GLY A 182 5.49 6.81 -2.18
CA GLY A 182 4.20 6.17 -1.98
C GLY A 182 3.58 6.49 -0.62
N THR A 183 4.39 6.51 0.44
CA THR A 183 3.95 6.86 1.80
C THR A 183 3.46 8.31 1.86
N ILE A 184 4.20 9.24 1.26
CA ILE A 184 3.79 10.66 1.20
C ILE A 184 2.50 10.82 0.40
N LEU A 185 2.42 10.19 -0.77
CA LEU A 185 1.25 10.29 -1.64
C LEU A 185 -0.01 9.73 -0.97
N TYR A 186 0.13 8.58 -0.29
CA TYR A 186 -0.98 7.96 0.43
C TYR A 186 -1.48 8.87 1.56
N GLU A 187 -0.58 9.39 2.39
CA GLU A 187 -0.93 10.28 3.50
C GLU A 187 -1.57 11.60 3.01
N ALA A 188 -1.02 12.20 1.95
CA ALA A 188 -1.58 13.42 1.37
C ALA A 188 -2.98 13.19 0.79
N HIS A 189 -3.17 12.09 0.08
CA HIS A 189 -4.47 11.73 -0.49
C HIS A 189 -5.51 11.46 0.62
N GLN A 190 -5.14 10.69 1.65
CA GLN A 190 -6.01 10.44 2.80
C GLN A 190 -6.40 11.74 3.51
N GLN A 191 -5.45 12.66 3.68
CA GLN A 191 -5.72 13.96 4.33
C GLN A 191 -6.75 14.78 3.56
N LEU A 192 -6.76 14.71 2.23
CA LEU A 192 -7.79 15.37 1.42
C LEU A 192 -9.14 14.65 1.53
N GLU A 193 -9.17 13.32 1.50
CA GLU A 193 -10.39 12.54 1.68
C GLU A 193 -11.07 12.81 3.03
N GLU A 194 -10.30 12.96 4.10
CA GLU A 194 -10.81 13.30 5.43
C GLU A 194 -11.61 14.62 5.43
N LEU A 195 -11.31 15.53 4.51
CA LEU A 195 -11.98 16.82 4.39
C LEU A 195 -13.25 16.76 3.53
N VAL A 196 -13.30 15.87 2.53
CA VAL A 196 -14.35 15.89 1.47
C VAL A 196 -15.30 14.69 1.51
N LEU A 197 -14.95 13.60 2.17
CA LEU A 197 -15.81 12.43 2.26
C LEU A 197 -16.56 12.41 3.59
N ASP A 198 -17.82 12.00 3.55
CA ASP A 198 -18.60 11.73 4.75
C ASP A 198 -18.12 10.45 5.47
N ARG A 199 -18.57 10.32 6.72
CA ARG A 199 -18.17 9.21 7.59
C ARG A 199 -18.48 7.83 6.98
N ALA A 200 -19.71 7.64 6.50
CA ALA A 200 -20.15 6.33 6.01
C ALA A 200 -19.37 5.92 4.75
N THR A 201 -19.18 6.85 3.82
CA THR A 201 -18.36 6.64 2.62
C THR A 201 -16.92 6.31 2.97
N THR A 202 -16.33 7.03 3.94
CA THR A 202 -14.95 6.78 4.38
C THR A 202 -14.78 5.40 5.00
N GLU A 203 -15.73 4.94 5.85
CA GLU A 203 -15.70 3.63 6.48
C GLU A 203 -15.75 2.50 5.41
N VAL A 204 -16.72 2.55 4.51
CA VAL A 204 -16.87 1.55 3.45
C VAL A 204 -15.67 1.57 2.49
N LYS A 205 -15.16 2.76 2.14
CA LYS A 205 -13.98 2.88 1.27
C LYS A 205 -12.74 2.22 1.87
N LYS A 206 -12.51 2.35 3.17
CA LYS A 206 -11.40 1.68 3.86
C LYS A 206 -11.51 0.15 3.78
N ASP A 207 -12.72 -0.38 3.99
CA ASP A 207 -12.97 -1.83 3.88
C ASP A 207 -12.75 -2.32 2.44
N MET A 208 -13.25 -1.59 1.46
CA MET A 208 -13.05 -1.91 0.04
C MET A 208 -11.58 -1.77 -0.37
N GLY A 209 -10.85 -0.80 0.16
CA GLY A 209 -9.40 -0.65 -0.04
C GLY A 209 -8.62 -1.84 0.50
N ASN A 210 -8.93 -2.31 1.71
CA ASN A 210 -8.35 -3.51 2.29
C ASN A 210 -8.66 -4.74 1.43
N LYS A 211 -9.90 -4.85 0.92
CA LYS A 211 -10.28 -5.95 0.03
C LYS A 211 -9.55 -5.88 -1.31
N LEU A 212 -9.39 -4.69 -1.88
CA LEU A 212 -8.63 -4.49 -3.11
C LEU A 212 -7.16 -4.89 -2.94
N SER A 213 -6.54 -4.53 -1.83
CA SER A 213 -5.15 -4.90 -1.54
C SER A 213 -4.96 -6.41 -1.50
N GLN A 214 -5.90 -7.17 -0.90
CA GLN A 214 -5.90 -8.63 -0.91
C GLN A 214 -6.03 -9.19 -2.33
N VAL A 215 -6.97 -8.68 -3.11
CA VAL A 215 -7.19 -9.11 -4.50
C VAL A 215 -5.96 -8.90 -5.37
N VAL A 216 -5.29 -7.74 -5.21
CA VAL A 216 -4.03 -7.42 -5.91
C VAL A 216 -2.90 -8.33 -5.43
N TYR A 217 -2.74 -8.49 -4.12
CA TYR A 217 -1.70 -9.31 -3.50
C TYR A 217 -1.78 -10.79 -3.94
N GLU A 218 -3.00 -11.31 -4.04
CA GLU A 218 -3.30 -12.69 -4.46
C GLU A 218 -3.23 -12.90 -5.98
N GLY A 219 -2.87 -11.91 -6.78
CA GLY A 219 -2.79 -12.01 -8.23
C GLY A 219 -4.14 -12.04 -8.96
N LYS A 220 -5.22 -11.66 -8.31
CA LYS A 220 -6.61 -11.67 -8.82
C LYS A 220 -6.99 -10.38 -9.55
N TRP A 221 -6.05 -9.75 -10.27
CA TRP A 221 -6.26 -8.48 -10.96
C TRP A 221 -7.36 -8.56 -12.04
N PHE A 222 -7.45 -9.68 -12.77
CA PHE A 222 -8.41 -9.87 -13.85
C PHE A 222 -9.70 -10.56 -13.38
N THR A 223 -10.29 -10.07 -12.28
CA THR A 223 -11.52 -10.63 -11.73
C THR A 223 -12.64 -9.59 -11.66
N PRO A 224 -13.93 -10.02 -11.79
CA PRO A 224 -15.07 -9.12 -11.63
C PRO A 224 -15.08 -8.41 -10.26
N LEU A 225 -14.59 -9.07 -9.20
CA LEU A 225 -14.50 -8.45 -7.88
C LEU A 225 -13.57 -7.24 -7.88
N ARG A 226 -12.38 -7.34 -8.52
CA ARG A 226 -11.46 -6.22 -8.67
C ARG A 226 -12.12 -5.06 -9.43
N GLU A 227 -12.82 -5.36 -10.51
CA GLU A 227 -13.51 -4.35 -11.34
C GLU A 227 -14.62 -3.64 -10.56
N ALA A 228 -15.43 -4.38 -9.81
CA ALA A 228 -16.49 -3.79 -8.98
C ALA A 228 -15.94 -2.88 -7.88
N ILE A 229 -14.86 -3.32 -7.17
CA ILE A 229 -14.22 -2.50 -6.14
C ILE A 229 -13.59 -1.25 -6.77
N GLN A 230 -12.92 -1.39 -7.93
CA GLN A 230 -12.34 -0.28 -8.65
C GLN A 230 -13.40 0.78 -9.02
N ALA A 231 -14.53 0.36 -9.58
CA ALA A 231 -15.63 1.27 -9.94
C ALA A 231 -16.20 1.99 -8.71
N PHE A 232 -16.33 1.28 -7.57
CA PHE A 232 -16.75 1.89 -6.32
C PHE A 232 -15.73 2.94 -5.86
N VAL A 233 -14.43 2.61 -5.83
CA VAL A 233 -13.39 3.54 -5.41
C VAL A 233 -13.37 4.76 -6.32
N GLU A 234 -13.39 4.59 -7.64
CA GLU A 234 -13.40 5.69 -8.61
C GLU A 234 -14.57 6.63 -8.41
N SER A 235 -15.77 6.10 -8.14
CA SER A 235 -16.97 6.92 -7.89
C SER A 235 -16.83 7.82 -6.66
N THR A 236 -16.08 7.38 -5.64
CA THR A 236 -15.84 8.18 -4.42
C THR A 236 -14.86 9.32 -4.65
N GLN A 237 -14.11 9.31 -5.76
CA GLN A 237 -13.04 10.27 -6.03
C GLN A 237 -13.50 11.52 -6.77
N GLU A 238 -14.73 11.57 -7.26
CA GLU A 238 -15.23 12.67 -8.11
C GLU A 238 -15.05 14.06 -7.48
N TYR A 239 -15.19 14.15 -6.16
CA TYR A 239 -15.06 15.40 -5.40
C TYR A 239 -13.76 15.51 -4.61
N VAL A 240 -12.86 14.51 -4.70
CA VAL A 240 -11.56 14.54 -4.03
C VAL A 240 -10.59 15.43 -4.81
N THR A 241 -10.85 16.74 -4.71
CA THR A 241 -10.13 17.81 -5.43
C THR A 241 -9.73 18.89 -4.43
N GLY A 242 -8.48 19.29 -4.46
CA GLY A 242 -7.98 20.31 -3.54
C GLY A 242 -6.47 20.32 -3.40
N GLU A 243 -6.00 21.07 -2.41
CA GLU A 243 -4.59 21.23 -2.10
C GLU A 243 -4.30 20.72 -0.68
N VAL A 244 -3.21 19.98 -0.55
CA VAL A 244 -2.72 19.44 0.73
C VAL A 244 -1.30 19.97 0.95
N LYS A 245 -1.07 20.57 2.11
CA LYS A 245 0.25 21.02 2.56
C LYS A 245 0.70 20.20 3.75
N PHE A 246 1.95 19.76 3.73
CA PHE A 246 2.57 19.01 4.81
C PHE A 246 4.05 19.38 4.96
N LYS A 247 4.64 19.01 6.09
CA LYS A 247 6.05 19.16 6.39
C LYS A 247 6.69 17.79 6.55
N LEU A 248 7.72 17.51 5.78
CA LEU A 248 8.56 16.32 5.90
C LEU A 248 9.65 16.56 6.94
N TYR A 249 9.77 15.68 7.91
CA TYR A 249 10.75 15.84 8.97
C TYR A 249 11.06 14.50 9.66
N LYS A 250 12.28 14.03 9.53
CA LYS A 250 12.82 12.87 10.28
C LYS A 250 11.85 11.69 10.37
N GLY A 251 11.49 11.11 9.22
CA GLY A 251 10.58 9.98 9.10
C GLY A 251 9.09 10.31 9.23
N ASN A 252 8.73 11.58 9.50
CA ASN A 252 7.35 12.00 9.74
C ASN A 252 6.81 12.88 8.61
N ILE A 253 5.50 12.74 8.36
CA ILE A 253 4.71 13.61 7.51
C ILE A 253 3.77 14.38 8.43
N ILE A 254 4.04 15.65 8.62
CA ILE A 254 3.29 16.50 9.57
C ILE A 254 2.28 17.33 8.77
N LYS A 255 1.00 17.17 9.05
CA LYS A 255 -0.08 17.92 8.40
C LYS A 255 0.10 19.42 8.64
N ALA A 256 0.00 20.24 7.59
CA ALA A 256 0.21 21.68 7.63
C ALA A 256 -0.95 22.49 7.00
N GLY A 257 -1.98 21.82 6.53
CA GLY A 257 -3.20 22.42 6.01
C GLY A 257 -3.75 21.67 4.81
N THR A 258 -5.08 21.75 4.63
CA THR A 258 -5.80 21.17 3.50
C THR A 258 -6.93 22.10 3.08
N THR A 259 -7.09 22.32 1.78
CA THR A 259 -8.17 23.11 1.23
C THR A 259 -8.87 22.35 0.10
N SER A 260 -10.18 22.47 0.01
CA SER A 260 -10.98 21.90 -1.06
C SER A 260 -12.22 22.74 -1.31
N PRO A 261 -12.64 22.94 -2.57
CA PRO A 261 -13.94 23.54 -2.86
C PRO A 261 -15.12 22.65 -2.47
N TYR A 262 -14.86 21.36 -2.20
CA TYR A 262 -15.86 20.37 -1.79
C TYR A 262 -15.75 20.01 -0.29
N SER A 263 -15.09 20.85 0.50
CA SER A 263 -14.92 20.63 1.94
C SER A 263 -16.25 20.46 2.64
N LEU A 264 -16.40 19.39 3.42
CA LEU A 264 -17.51 19.18 4.35
C LEU A 264 -17.26 19.86 5.71
N TYR A 265 -16.05 20.36 5.95
CA TYR A 265 -15.72 21.11 7.15
C TYR A 265 -16.32 22.52 7.04
N ASN A 266 -17.32 22.79 7.88
CA ASN A 266 -17.93 24.10 8.01
C ASN A 266 -17.43 24.76 9.29
N GLU A 267 -16.61 25.81 9.16
CA GLU A 267 -16.00 26.49 10.28
C GLU A 267 -17.04 27.04 11.27
N SER A 268 -18.15 27.57 10.76
CA SER A 268 -19.22 28.14 11.60
C SER A 268 -19.96 27.07 12.42
N LEU A 269 -20.10 25.84 11.88
CA LEU A 269 -20.71 24.70 12.61
C LEU A 269 -19.72 24.06 13.60
N ALA A 270 -18.44 24.05 13.26
CA ALA A 270 -17.38 23.42 14.06
C ALA A 270 -16.77 24.35 15.12
N SER A 271 -17.10 25.64 15.09
CA SER A 271 -16.52 26.66 15.97
C SER A 271 -17.00 26.50 17.40
N PHE A 272 -16.06 26.62 18.36
CA PHE A 272 -16.35 26.71 19.79
C PHE A 272 -16.67 28.15 20.25
N THR A 273 -16.59 29.14 19.37
CA THR A 273 -16.66 30.57 19.70
C THR A 273 -17.82 31.32 19.06
N THR A 274 -18.42 30.76 18.00
CA THR A 274 -19.58 31.35 17.31
C THR A 274 -20.85 30.67 17.71
N GLY A 275 -21.93 31.44 17.80
CA GLY A 275 -23.23 30.97 18.26
C GLY A 275 -23.84 29.86 17.38
N ASP A 276 -24.86 29.29 17.89
CA ASP A 276 -25.51 28.06 17.47
C ASP A 276 -26.13 28.15 16.08
N LEU A 277 -25.51 27.48 15.10
CA LEU A 277 -26.08 27.31 13.76
C LEU A 277 -27.03 26.11 13.65
N TYR A 278 -27.13 25.31 14.69
CA TYR A 278 -28.09 24.21 14.78
C TYR A 278 -28.68 24.18 16.21
N ASP A 279 -29.89 23.60 16.36
CA ASP A 279 -30.53 23.44 17.64
C ASP A 279 -29.87 22.29 18.43
N HIS A 280 -29.21 22.61 19.56
CA HIS A 280 -28.57 21.62 20.43
C HIS A 280 -29.56 20.58 20.98
N HIS A 281 -30.89 20.93 21.08
CA HIS A 281 -31.92 19.99 21.50
C HIS A 281 -32.16 18.84 20.52
N ASP A 282 -31.78 18.97 19.26
CA ASP A 282 -31.81 17.85 18.29
C ASP A 282 -30.98 16.67 18.77
N ALA A 283 -29.90 16.92 19.50
CA ALA A 283 -29.06 15.89 20.07
C ALA A 283 -29.80 15.01 21.09
N ASP A 284 -30.72 15.57 21.87
CA ASP A 284 -31.47 14.83 22.89
C ASP A 284 -32.32 13.73 22.25
N GLY A 285 -33.06 14.09 21.18
CA GLY A 285 -33.87 13.14 20.42
C GLY A 285 -33.02 12.04 19.77
N PHE A 286 -31.92 12.43 19.15
CA PHE A 286 -31.00 11.49 18.55
C PHE A 286 -30.39 10.52 19.56
N ILE A 287 -29.87 11.03 20.70
CA ILE A 287 -29.23 10.21 21.74
C ILE A 287 -30.23 9.23 22.34
N ASN A 288 -31.47 9.68 22.63
CA ASN A 288 -32.52 8.83 23.17
C ASN A 288 -32.85 7.64 22.26
N LEU A 289 -33.03 7.88 20.96
CA LEU A 289 -33.34 6.82 20.01
C LEU A 289 -32.12 5.92 19.71
N PHE A 290 -30.98 6.50 19.52
CA PHE A 290 -29.74 5.77 19.23
C PHE A 290 -29.28 4.92 20.42
N GLY A 291 -29.49 5.43 21.65
CA GLY A 291 -29.17 4.74 22.90
C GLY A 291 -30.21 3.71 23.34
N LEU A 292 -31.40 3.65 22.70
CA LEU A 292 -32.51 2.78 23.14
C LEU A 292 -32.15 1.31 23.31
N PRO A 293 -31.40 0.67 22.37
CA PRO A 293 -30.99 -0.72 22.54
C PRO A 293 -30.11 -0.95 23.78
N LEU A 294 -29.25 0.01 24.12
CA LEU A 294 -28.40 -0.04 25.32
C LEU A 294 -29.23 0.06 26.59
N LYS A 295 -30.21 0.95 26.60
CA LYS A 295 -31.14 1.13 27.70
C LYS A 295 -31.96 -0.14 27.95
N VAL A 296 -32.56 -0.72 26.90
CA VAL A 296 -33.34 -1.97 26.99
C VAL A 296 -32.48 -3.10 27.51
N ARG A 297 -31.26 -3.23 27.00
CA ARG A 297 -30.31 -4.26 27.49
C ARG A 297 -30.00 -4.08 28.98
N ALA A 298 -29.72 -2.86 29.40
CA ALA A 298 -29.43 -2.56 30.81
C ALA A 298 -30.60 -2.92 31.73
N MET A 299 -31.83 -2.57 31.35
CA MET A 299 -33.05 -2.93 32.10
C MET A 299 -33.20 -4.46 32.23
N LYS A 300 -33.00 -5.21 31.14
CA LYS A 300 -33.08 -6.69 31.17
C LYS A 300 -32.01 -7.32 32.07
N LEU A 301 -30.80 -6.81 32.05
CA LEU A 301 -29.73 -7.30 32.93
C LEU A 301 -30.02 -7.02 34.40
N GLN A 302 -30.68 -5.90 34.73
CA GLN A 302 -31.13 -5.58 36.10
C GLN A 302 -32.23 -6.54 36.55
N GLU A 303 -33.25 -6.79 35.71
CA GLU A 303 -34.32 -7.76 35.99
C GLU A 303 -33.76 -9.16 36.31
N VAL A 304 -32.83 -9.66 35.46
CA VAL A 304 -32.22 -10.98 35.65
C VAL A 304 -31.42 -11.05 36.96
N LYS A 305 -30.71 -9.97 37.33
CA LYS A 305 -29.95 -9.91 38.58
C LYS A 305 -30.87 -9.87 39.81
N SER A 306 -32.00 -9.17 39.71
CA SER A 306 -32.98 -9.08 40.79
C SER A 306 -33.70 -10.42 41.05
N ASN A 307 -33.96 -11.16 39.96
CA ASN A 307 -34.63 -12.48 40.05
C ASN A 307 -33.70 -13.61 40.54
N LYS A 308 -32.39 -13.36 40.65
CA LYS A 308 -31.40 -14.33 41.18
C LYS A 308 -31.09 -14.15 42.65
N LYS A 309 -31.65 -13.11 43.28
CA LYS A 309 -31.63 -12.91 44.73
C LYS A 309 -32.94 -13.41 45.36
#